data_bcb4d43659361a89d7f8f5082623851b
#
_entry.id   bcb4d43659361a89d7f8f5082623851b
#
_cell.length_a   1.000
_cell.length_b   1.000
_cell.length_c   1.000
_cell.angle_alpha   90.00
_cell.angle_beta   90.00
_cell.angle_gamma   90.00
#
_symmetry.space_group_name_H-M   'P 1'
#
loop_
_entity.id
_entity.type
_entity.pdbx_description
1 polymer ?
#
loop_
_entity_poly.entity_id
_entity_poly.type
_entity_poly.pdbx_seq_one_letter_code
_entity_poly.pdbx_strand_id
1 'polypeptide(L)'
;MTPTRYAGFVALLVLAIGLDSSGREPIKHPPATPVVEGKTVRARDLGIPFEGMPGKFDAITDVPGVEVGYTTLISGEGKLEVGKGPVRTGVTAILPRGHASLNDPVYAGFFSLNGNGEMTGTAWVEESGFLEGPIVITNTHSVGVARDAVIAWRIKRGAADKTGYWWSLPVVAETWDGVR
;
A
#
# COMPACT_ATOMS: atom_id res chain seq x y z
N MET A 1 27.80 -2.31 28.45
CA MET A 1 27.22 -1.78 27.19
C MET A 1 25.72 -1.90 27.28
N THR A 2 25.04 -0.81 27.54
CA THR A 2 23.58 -0.73 27.77
C THR A 2 22.83 -0.62 26.46
N PRO A 3 21.76 -1.41 26.21
CA PRO A 3 20.95 -1.27 25.02
C PRO A 3 19.84 -0.23 25.30
N THR A 4 20.10 1.00 24.97
CA THR A 4 19.08 2.03 25.11
C THR A 4 19.10 2.87 23.84
N ARG A 5 17.97 2.88 23.10
CA ARG A 5 17.49 3.94 22.19
C ARG A 5 16.82 3.52 20.88
N TYR A 6 16.25 2.31 20.78
CA TYR A 6 15.41 2.00 19.60
C TYR A 6 13.92 1.85 19.92
N ALA A 7 13.51 2.07 21.17
CA ALA A 7 12.09 1.91 21.58
C ALA A 7 11.17 3.07 21.14
N GLY A 8 11.74 4.22 20.78
CA GLY A 8 10.94 5.43 20.51
C GLY A 8 10.36 5.53 19.09
N PHE A 9 10.95 4.85 18.11
CA PHE A 9 10.51 4.97 16.72
C PHE A 9 9.40 4.00 16.32
N VAL A 10 9.26 2.88 17.04
CA VAL A 10 8.23 1.88 16.75
C VAL A 10 6.83 2.32 17.21
N ALA A 11 6.74 3.21 18.19
CA ALA A 11 5.47 3.68 18.73
C ALA A 11 4.68 4.60 17.78
N LEU A 12 5.35 5.27 16.83
CA LEU A 12 4.69 6.22 15.92
C LEU A 12 4.00 5.54 14.72
N LEU A 13 4.42 4.33 14.40
CA LEU A 13 3.91 3.60 13.24
C LEU A 13 2.64 2.79 13.53
N VAL A 14 2.40 2.45 14.79
CA VAL A 14 1.20 1.70 15.22
C VAL A 14 -0.06 2.57 15.13
N LEU A 15 0.08 3.89 15.03
CA LEU A 15 -1.05 4.83 14.96
C LEU A 15 -1.78 4.84 13.59
N ALA A 16 -1.16 4.34 12.54
CA ALA A 16 -1.82 4.24 11.23
C ALA A 16 -2.76 3.01 11.10
N ILE A 17 -2.72 2.08 12.06
CA ILE A 17 -3.49 0.83 12.01
C ILE A 17 -4.47 0.71 13.21
N GLY A 18 -4.94 1.82 13.75
CA GLY A 18 -6.10 1.80 14.65
C GLY A 18 -5.88 1.16 16.03
N LEU A 19 -4.79 1.51 16.73
CA LEU A 19 -4.66 1.31 18.18
C LEU A 19 -4.33 2.66 18.81
N ASP A 20 -5.37 3.44 19.08
CA ASP A 20 -5.24 4.69 19.83
C ASP A 20 -5.25 4.38 21.33
N SER A 21 -4.12 4.59 21.98
CA SER A 21 -4.02 4.67 23.46
C SER A 21 -3.79 6.11 23.96
N SER A 22 -3.91 7.12 23.08
CA SER A 22 -3.53 8.51 23.41
C SER A 22 -4.71 9.48 23.49
N GLY A 23 -5.95 9.04 23.55
CA GLY A 23 -7.13 9.92 23.72
C GLY A 23 -7.35 10.90 22.56
N ARG A 24 -6.79 10.67 21.40
CA ARG A 24 -7.12 11.40 20.18
C ARG A 24 -8.43 10.89 19.61
N GLU A 25 -9.32 11.80 19.25
CA GLU A 25 -10.54 11.43 18.55
C GLU A 25 -10.20 10.53 17.34
N PRO A 26 -10.99 9.46 17.10
CA PRO A 26 -10.80 8.63 15.92
C PRO A 26 -10.84 9.51 14.69
N ILE A 27 -9.84 9.35 13.80
CA ILE A 27 -9.84 10.02 12.50
C ILE A 27 -11.17 9.64 11.83
N LYS A 28 -12.08 10.59 11.73
CA LYS A 28 -13.32 10.42 10.95
C LYS A 28 -12.85 10.22 9.51
N HIS A 29 -12.87 8.98 9.06
CA HIS A 29 -12.73 8.70 7.64
C HIS A 29 -13.84 9.50 6.93
N PRO A 30 -13.51 10.32 5.94
CA PRO A 30 -14.55 10.90 5.10
C PRO A 30 -15.38 9.72 4.57
N PRO A 31 -16.71 9.89 4.46
CA PRO A 31 -17.53 8.88 3.83
C PRO A 31 -16.86 8.52 2.50
N ALA A 32 -16.78 7.22 2.22
CA ALA A 32 -16.32 6.74 0.93
C ALA A 32 -16.91 7.68 -0.13
N THR A 33 -16.06 8.16 -1.04
CA THR A 33 -16.39 9.16 -2.07
C THR A 33 -17.85 9.02 -2.44
N PRO A 34 -18.68 10.08 -2.33
CA PRO A 34 -20.10 9.94 -2.59
C PRO A 34 -20.22 9.23 -3.93
N VAL A 35 -20.81 8.05 -3.90
CA VAL A 35 -21.25 7.38 -5.12
C VAL A 35 -22.31 8.34 -5.63
N VAL A 36 -21.91 9.22 -6.56
CA VAL A 36 -22.87 9.93 -7.37
C VAL A 36 -23.74 8.81 -7.94
N GLU A 37 -25.03 8.84 -7.70
CA GLU A 37 -25.98 7.92 -8.32
C GLU A 37 -25.89 8.09 -9.84
N GLY A 38 -24.87 7.47 -10.39
CA GLY A 38 -24.51 7.44 -11.78
C GLY A 38 -23.45 6.39 -11.93
N LYS A 39 -23.67 5.44 -12.81
CA LYS A 39 -22.71 4.45 -13.24
C LYS A 39 -21.31 5.10 -13.32
N THR A 40 -20.37 4.65 -12.51
CA THR A 40 -18.98 5.13 -12.59
C THR A 40 -18.48 4.91 -14.02
N VAL A 41 -18.24 6.02 -14.73
CA VAL A 41 -17.80 5.96 -16.13
C VAL A 41 -16.36 5.43 -16.16
N ARG A 42 -16.16 4.31 -16.80
CA ARG A 42 -14.86 3.68 -17.02
C ARG A 42 -14.25 4.16 -18.33
N ALA A 43 -12.95 3.97 -18.50
CA ALA A 43 -12.27 4.35 -19.74
C ALA A 43 -12.87 3.70 -20.99
N ARG A 44 -13.33 2.43 -20.90
CA ARG A 44 -14.05 1.76 -21.98
C ARG A 44 -15.39 2.41 -22.31
N ASP A 45 -16.11 2.88 -21.30
CA ASP A 45 -17.40 3.60 -21.50
C ASP A 45 -17.20 4.91 -22.26
N LEU A 46 -16.00 5.49 -22.20
CA LEU A 46 -15.59 6.68 -22.96
C LEU A 46 -15.12 6.36 -24.39
N GLY A 47 -15.17 5.10 -24.79
CA GLY A 47 -14.69 4.68 -26.13
C GLY A 47 -13.17 4.59 -26.26
N ILE A 48 -12.41 4.66 -25.18
CA ILE A 48 -10.97 4.45 -25.22
C ILE A 48 -10.72 2.98 -25.56
N PRO A 49 -9.98 2.67 -26.65
CA PRO A 49 -9.75 1.31 -27.07
C PRO A 49 -8.79 0.58 -26.12
N PHE A 50 -9.20 -0.55 -25.61
CA PHE A 50 -8.36 -1.48 -24.90
C PHE A 50 -8.47 -2.86 -25.54
N GLU A 51 -7.36 -3.54 -25.69
CA GLU A 51 -7.34 -4.94 -26.10
C GLU A 51 -7.89 -5.85 -25.02
N GLY A 52 -8.34 -7.04 -25.38
CA GLY A 52 -8.89 -8.05 -24.49
C GLY A 52 -10.36 -7.84 -24.10
N MET A 53 -10.91 -8.84 -23.46
CA MET A 53 -12.28 -8.84 -22.93
C MET A 53 -12.24 -8.53 -21.42
N PRO A 54 -13.03 -7.56 -20.95
CA PRO A 54 -13.09 -7.26 -19.52
C PRO A 54 -13.76 -8.41 -18.76
N GLY A 55 -13.29 -8.67 -17.54
CA GLY A 55 -13.98 -9.50 -16.58
C GLY A 55 -15.18 -8.78 -15.96
N LYS A 56 -15.77 -9.40 -14.94
CA LYS A 56 -16.98 -8.88 -14.27
C LYS A 56 -16.82 -7.49 -13.69
N PHE A 57 -15.64 -7.20 -13.15
CA PHE A 57 -15.34 -5.94 -12.47
C PHE A 57 -14.47 -4.99 -13.33
N ASP A 58 -13.97 -5.50 -14.46
CA ASP A 58 -12.98 -4.79 -15.28
C ASP A 58 -11.82 -4.26 -14.41
N ALA A 59 -11.28 -5.11 -13.54
CA ALA A 59 -10.30 -4.80 -12.52
C ALA A 59 -9.41 -6.02 -12.20
N ILE A 60 -8.27 -5.79 -11.54
CA ILE A 60 -7.37 -6.88 -11.13
C ILE A 60 -8.03 -7.90 -10.19
N THR A 61 -9.08 -7.48 -9.48
CA THR A 61 -9.90 -8.35 -8.61
C THR A 61 -10.79 -9.34 -9.38
N ASP A 62 -10.79 -9.30 -10.73
CA ASP A 62 -11.35 -10.38 -11.55
C ASP A 62 -10.49 -11.65 -11.47
N VAL A 63 -9.23 -11.55 -11.09
CA VAL A 63 -8.36 -12.69 -10.81
C VAL A 63 -8.75 -13.29 -9.46
N PRO A 64 -9.19 -14.55 -9.38
CA PRO A 64 -9.60 -15.17 -8.13
C PRO A 64 -8.47 -15.14 -7.08
N GLY A 65 -8.81 -14.69 -5.87
CA GLY A 65 -7.89 -14.61 -4.75
C GLY A 65 -7.10 -13.30 -4.65
N VAL A 66 -7.13 -12.44 -5.66
CA VAL A 66 -6.54 -11.10 -5.54
C VAL A 66 -7.45 -10.21 -4.71
N GLU A 67 -6.89 -9.60 -3.68
CA GLU A 67 -7.58 -8.64 -2.84
C GLU A 67 -6.88 -7.27 -2.90
N VAL A 68 -7.67 -6.21 -2.86
CA VAL A 68 -7.19 -4.82 -2.86
C VAL A 68 -7.84 -4.06 -1.73
N GLY A 69 -7.01 -3.37 -0.95
CA GLY A 69 -7.44 -2.42 0.05
C GLY A 69 -6.78 -1.07 -0.15
N TYR A 70 -7.45 0.01 0.20
CA TYR A 70 -6.87 1.34 0.14
C TYR A 70 -7.42 2.24 1.26
N THR A 71 -6.62 3.23 1.63
CA THR A 71 -7.01 4.30 2.53
C THR A 71 -6.61 5.63 1.92
N THR A 72 -7.56 6.54 1.83
CA THR A 72 -7.31 7.91 1.38
C THR A 72 -7.35 8.84 2.57
N LEU A 73 -6.36 9.71 2.70
CA LEU A 73 -6.27 10.72 3.74
C LEU A 73 -6.57 12.10 3.15
N ILE A 74 -7.66 12.68 3.60
CA ILE A 74 -8.10 14.01 3.18
C ILE A 74 -8.34 14.82 4.44
N SER A 75 -7.56 15.89 4.64
CA SER A 75 -7.76 16.80 5.77
C SER A 75 -7.28 18.21 5.45
N GLY A 76 -7.93 19.20 6.06
CA GLY A 76 -7.63 20.61 5.85
C GLY A 76 -8.06 21.14 4.49
N GLU A 77 -8.05 22.47 4.37
CA GLU A 77 -8.39 23.20 3.15
C GLU A 77 -7.44 24.39 2.95
N GLY A 78 -7.52 25.02 1.77
CA GLY A 78 -6.73 26.19 1.45
C GLY A 78 -5.40 25.89 0.78
N LYS A 79 -4.48 26.85 0.84
CA LYS A 79 -3.15 26.74 0.21
C LYS A 79 -2.27 25.76 0.97
N LEU A 80 -1.50 24.96 0.26
CA LEU A 80 -0.54 24.04 0.86
C LEU A 80 0.54 24.81 1.66
N GLU A 81 0.67 24.43 2.93
CA GLU A 81 1.77 24.82 3.79
C GLU A 81 2.50 23.55 4.25
N VAL A 82 3.77 23.43 3.91
CA VAL A 82 4.60 22.25 4.24
C VAL A 82 4.57 21.98 5.75
N GLY A 83 4.27 20.75 6.12
CA GLY A 83 4.17 20.31 7.53
C GLY A 83 2.84 20.65 8.22
N LYS A 84 1.92 21.36 7.54
CA LYS A 84 0.61 21.73 8.11
C LYS A 84 -0.57 21.18 7.30
N GLY A 85 -0.47 21.13 6.00
CA GLY A 85 -1.53 20.67 5.11
C GLY A 85 -1.94 21.73 4.08
N PRO A 86 -3.03 21.54 3.35
CA PRO A 86 -3.96 20.40 3.44
C PRO A 86 -3.32 19.07 3.05
N VAL A 87 -3.87 17.96 3.57
CA VAL A 87 -3.44 16.59 3.25
C VAL A 87 -4.34 16.00 2.17
N ARG A 88 -3.74 15.46 1.13
CA ARG A 88 -4.40 14.76 0.02
C ARG A 88 -3.48 13.63 -0.40
N THR A 89 -3.56 12.50 0.28
CA THR A 89 -2.67 11.36 0.03
C THR A 89 -3.36 10.05 0.35
N GLY A 90 -2.67 8.94 0.18
CA GLY A 90 -3.23 7.64 0.50
C GLY A 90 -2.24 6.51 0.33
N VAL A 91 -2.74 5.33 0.60
CA VAL A 91 -2.02 4.08 0.43
C VAL A 91 -2.95 3.03 -0.15
N THR A 92 -2.46 2.28 -1.11
CA THR A 92 -3.14 1.12 -1.69
C THR A 92 -2.30 -0.12 -1.43
N ALA A 93 -2.93 -1.19 -0.97
CA ALA A 93 -2.29 -2.49 -0.78
C ALA A 93 -2.98 -3.53 -1.66
N ILE A 94 -2.19 -4.33 -2.36
CA ILE A 94 -2.63 -5.40 -3.23
C ILE A 94 -2.08 -6.70 -2.67
N LEU A 95 -2.94 -7.67 -2.43
CA LEU A 95 -2.61 -9.00 -1.95
C LEU A 95 -2.83 -10.00 -3.10
N PRO A 96 -1.78 -10.43 -3.80
CA PRO A 96 -1.91 -11.30 -4.98
C PRO A 96 -2.57 -12.66 -4.67
N ARG A 97 -2.44 -13.13 -3.43
CA ARG A 97 -3.04 -14.37 -2.92
C ARG A 97 -4.07 -14.14 -1.82
N GLY A 98 -4.49 -12.88 -1.61
CA GLY A 98 -5.41 -12.51 -0.54
C GLY A 98 -4.84 -12.70 0.88
N HIS A 99 -5.70 -12.52 1.87
CA HIS A 99 -5.33 -12.66 3.28
C HIS A 99 -5.08 -14.11 3.72
N ALA A 100 -5.59 -15.08 2.97
CA ALA A 100 -5.49 -16.49 3.34
C ALA A 100 -4.10 -17.08 3.13
N SER A 101 -3.31 -16.50 2.25
CA SER A 101 -2.02 -17.06 1.85
C SER A 101 -0.94 -15.99 1.72
N LEU A 102 -0.33 -15.62 2.84
CA LEU A 102 0.68 -14.56 2.91
C LEU A 102 2.11 -15.03 2.60
N ASN A 103 2.35 -16.33 2.66
CA ASN A 103 3.67 -16.93 2.51
C ASN A 103 3.83 -17.71 1.19
N ASP A 104 2.79 -17.73 0.36
CA ASP A 104 2.88 -18.33 -0.97
C ASP A 104 3.33 -17.29 -1.99
N PRO A 105 4.51 -17.42 -2.57
CA PRO A 105 4.98 -16.48 -3.58
C PRO A 105 4.16 -16.60 -4.87
N VAL A 106 4.13 -15.52 -5.62
CA VAL A 106 3.62 -15.50 -7.00
C VAL A 106 4.75 -15.16 -7.96
N TYR A 107 4.66 -15.63 -9.19
CA TYR A 107 5.58 -15.19 -10.23
C TYR A 107 5.45 -13.69 -10.45
N ALA A 108 6.58 -13.02 -10.54
CA ALA A 108 6.64 -11.59 -10.72
C ALA A 108 7.82 -11.19 -11.61
N GLY A 109 7.68 -10.06 -12.26
CA GLY A 109 8.75 -9.39 -12.99
C GLY A 109 8.72 -7.90 -12.71
N PHE A 110 9.85 -7.25 -12.84
CA PHE A 110 10.02 -5.81 -12.70
C PHE A 110 10.63 -5.24 -13.97
N PHE A 111 10.15 -4.09 -14.36
CA PHE A 111 10.73 -3.29 -15.44
C PHE A 111 10.71 -1.82 -15.05
N SER A 112 11.88 -1.17 -15.06
CA SER A 112 12.00 0.26 -14.84
C SER A 112 11.72 1.01 -16.13
N LEU A 113 10.59 1.70 -16.23
CA LEU A 113 10.28 2.57 -17.37
C LEU A 113 11.20 3.78 -17.38
N ASN A 114 11.54 4.32 -16.21
CA ASN A 114 12.53 5.39 -16.01
C ASN A 114 13.03 5.33 -14.56
N GLY A 115 14.08 6.07 -14.26
CA GLY A 115 14.69 6.11 -12.93
C GLY A 115 14.16 7.21 -12.01
N ASN A 116 13.09 7.91 -12.38
CA ASN A 116 12.52 8.99 -11.59
C ASN A 116 11.37 8.47 -10.70
N GLY A 117 11.70 7.56 -9.82
CA GLY A 117 10.75 6.96 -8.90
C GLY A 117 11.45 6.00 -7.95
N GLU A 118 10.76 5.64 -6.89
CA GLU A 118 11.25 4.67 -5.91
C GLU A 118 10.34 3.45 -5.83
N MET A 119 10.96 2.26 -5.85
CA MET A 119 10.29 1.00 -5.62
C MET A 119 11.21 0.05 -4.87
N THR A 120 10.80 -0.41 -3.69
CA THR A 120 11.56 -1.33 -2.87
C THR A 120 11.35 -2.78 -3.29
N GLY A 121 12.25 -3.69 -2.90
CA GLY A 121 12.10 -5.13 -3.13
C GLY A 121 12.33 -5.61 -4.56
N THR A 122 12.59 -4.71 -5.51
CA THR A 122 12.74 -5.03 -6.94
C THR A 122 13.94 -5.92 -7.23
N ALA A 123 15.07 -5.73 -6.53
CA ALA A 123 16.26 -6.55 -6.72
C ALA A 123 15.98 -8.05 -6.46
N TRP A 124 15.15 -8.36 -5.46
CA TRP A 124 14.75 -9.73 -5.19
C TRP A 124 13.78 -10.27 -6.25
N VAL A 125 12.85 -9.44 -6.72
CA VAL A 125 11.96 -9.84 -7.82
C VAL A 125 12.72 -10.15 -9.09
N GLU A 126 13.71 -9.32 -9.43
CA GLU A 126 14.57 -9.55 -10.60
C GLU A 126 15.43 -10.81 -10.47
N GLU A 127 16.01 -11.05 -9.29
CA GLU A 127 16.86 -12.21 -9.03
C GLU A 127 16.07 -13.52 -8.98
N SER A 128 14.95 -13.53 -8.25
CA SER A 128 14.19 -14.74 -7.97
C SER A 128 13.06 -15.05 -8.96
N GLY A 129 12.53 -14.06 -9.61
CA GLY A 129 11.28 -14.16 -10.39
C GLY A 129 10.01 -14.28 -9.52
N PHE A 130 10.13 -14.01 -8.21
CA PHE A 130 9.03 -14.17 -7.27
C PHE A 130 8.76 -12.90 -6.46
N LEU A 131 7.49 -12.72 -6.11
CA LEU A 131 7.00 -11.74 -5.16
C LEU A 131 6.36 -12.43 -3.97
N GLU A 132 6.74 -12.01 -2.77
CA GLU A 132 6.16 -12.47 -1.52
C GLU A 132 5.42 -11.36 -0.79
N GLY A 133 4.16 -11.62 -0.43
CA GLY A 133 3.34 -10.70 0.34
C GLY A 133 2.69 -9.61 -0.50
N PRO A 134 2.27 -8.50 0.14
CA PRO A 134 1.56 -7.43 -0.54
C PRO A 134 2.49 -6.57 -1.40
N ILE A 135 1.90 -5.98 -2.46
CA ILE A 135 2.43 -4.80 -3.13
C ILE A 135 1.73 -3.59 -2.51
N VAL A 136 2.50 -2.57 -2.16
CA VAL A 136 1.94 -1.32 -1.63
C VAL A 136 2.32 -0.16 -2.54
N ILE A 137 1.38 0.76 -2.74
CA ILE A 137 1.58 1.98 -3.52
C ILE A 137 1.20 3.16 -2.65
N THR A 138 2.08 4.14 -2.56
CA THR A 138 1.86 5.34 -1.74
C THR A 138 2.64 6.54 -2.31
N ASN A 139 2.62 7.70 -1.64
CA ASN A 139 3.43 8.84 -2.07
C ASN A 139 4.92 8.61 -1.82
N THR A 140 5.77 9.35 -2.54
CA THR A 140 7.23 9.23 -2.52
C THR A 140 7.83 9.18 -1.12
N HIS A 141 7.46 10.13 -0.26
CA HIS A 141 8.06 10.25 1.08
C HIS A 141 7.53 9.21 2.08
N SER A 142 6.49 8.48 1.73
CA SER A 142 5.89 7.45 2.59
C SER A 142 6.34 6.02 2.26
N VAL A 143 7.16 5.83 1.23
CA VAL A 143 7.64 4.49 0.81
C VAL A 143 8.33 3.76 1.96
N GLY A 144 9.26 4.40 2.66
CA GLY A 144 9.97 3.80 3.80
C GLY A 144 9.03 3.40 4.94
N VAL A 145 8.11 4.29 5.30
CA VAL A 145 7.11 4.04 6.36
C VAL A 145 6.16 2.90 5.98
N ALA A 146 5.70 2.86 4.75
CA ALA A 146 4.83 1.81 4.25
C ALA A 146 5.56 0.46 4.21
N ARG A 147 6.85 0.44 3.84
CA ARG A 147 7.69 -0.76 3.87
C ARG A 147 7.79 -1.33 5.29
N ASP A 148 8.09 -0.50 6.27
CA ASP A 148 8.18 -0.91 7.67
C ASP A 148 6.81 -1.39 8.19
N ALA A 149 5.72 -0.76 7.78
CA ALA A 149 4.36 -1.18 8.11
C ALA A 149 4.04 -2.58 7.55
N VAL A 150 4.44 -2.90 6.33
CA VAL A 150 4.26 -4.25 5.74
C VAL A 150 5.03 -5.28 6.56
N ILE A 151 6.28 -4.99 6.95
CA ILE A 151 7.08 -5.89 7.79
C ILE A 151 6.38 -6.14 9.13
N ALA A 152 5.98 -5.08 9.83
CA ALA A 152 5.30 -5.18 11.11
C ALA A 152 3.96 -5.95 11.01
N TRP A 153 3.20 -5.73 9.94
CA TRP A 153 1.95 -6.42 9.68
C TRP A 153 2.17 -7.91 9.42
N ARG A 154 3.18 -8.29 8.63
CA ARG A 154 3.52 -9.70 8.38
C ARG A 154 3.96 -10.41 9.67
N ILE A 155 4.80 -9.78 10.49
CA ILE A 155 5.22 -10.33 11.80
C ILE A 155 3.99 -10.57 12.69
N LYS A 156 3.10 -9.59 12.80
CA LYS A 156 1.86 -9.71 13.60
C LYS A 156 0.97 -10.87 13.13
N ARG A 157 1.03 -11.23 11.86
CA ARG A 157 0.26 -12.33 11.27
C ARG A 157 1.00 -13.68 11.30
N GLY A 158 2.13 -13.77 11.98
CA GLY A 158 2.88 -15.02 12.15
C GLY A 158 3.63 -15.44 10.89
N ALA A 159 4.28 -14.50 10.22
CA ALA A 159 5.03 -14.78 8.99
C ALA A 159 6.28 -15.66 9.20
N ALA A 160 6.79 -15.74 10.44
CA ALA A 160 7.94 -16.59 10.72
C ALA A 160 7.63 -18.08 10.52
N ASP A 161 8.61 -18.83 10.03
CA ASP A 161 8.53 -20.29 9.94
C ASP A 161 8.63 -20.94 11.34
N LYS A 162 8.57 -22.28 11.37
CA LYS A 162 8.66 -23.07 12.64
C LYS A 162 9.99 -22.89 13.38
N THR A 163 11.04 -22.43 12.72
CA THR A 163 12.35 -22.17 13.33
C THR A 163 12.44 -20.75 13.89
N GLY A 164 11.44 -19.91 13.66
CA GLY A 164 11.45 -18.50 13.98
C GLY A 164 12.24 -17.65 12.99
N TYR A 165 12.81 -18.26 11.95
CA TYR A 165 13.51 -17.53 10.90
C TYR A 165 12.53 -16.87 9.95
N TRP A 166 12.78 -15.62 9.66
CA TRP A 166 11.96 -14.86 8.72
C TRP A 166 12.73 -13.66 8.16
N TRP A 167 12.54 -13.41 6.90
CA TRP A 167 13.01 -12.21 6.23
C TRP A 167 11.93 -11.72 5.26
N SER A 168 11.99 -10.48 4.88
CA SER A 168 11.04 -9.91 3.94
C SER A 168 11.66 -8.73 3.20
N LEU A 169 11.42 -8.69 1.90
CA LEU A 169 11.77 -7.59 1.02
C LEU A 169 10.47 -7.05 0.39
N PRO A 170 9.67 -6.29 1.15
CA PRO A 170 8.39 -5.78 0.67
C PRO A 170 8.54 -4.95 -0.60
N VAL A 171 7.59 -5.11 -1.51
CA VAL A 171 7.48 -4.25 -2.68
C VAL A 171 6.57 -3.08 -2.33
N VAL A 172 7.17 -1.89 -2.26
CA VAL A 172 6.47 -0.63 -2.05
C VAL A 172 6.89 0.35 -3.12
N ALA A 173 5.94 0.80 -3.91
CA ALA A 173 6.14 1.72 -5.01
C ALA A 173 5.61 3.11 -4.68
N GLU A 174 6.28 4.11 -5.22
CA GLU A 174 5.81 5.48 -5.13
C GLU A 174 4.79 5.83 -6.21
N THR A 175 3.95 6.81 -5.89
CA THR A 175 3.23 7.62 -6.86
C THR A 175 3.31 9.08 -6.45
N TRP A 176 3.36 9.96 -7.42
CA TRP A 176 3.43 11.38 -7.13
C TRP A 176 2.04 12.00 -6.98
N ASP A 177 1.77 12.56 -5.80
CA ASP A 177 0.50 13.23 -5.46
C ASP A 177 0.67 14.74 -5.20
N GLY A 178 1.81 15.32 -5.62
CA GLY A 178 2.27 16.65 -5.24
C GLY A 178 1.68 17.82 -6.01
N VAL A 179 0.86 17.62 -7.04
CA VAL A 179 0.21 18.72 -7.78
C VAL A 179 -1.29 18.63 -7.64
N ARG A 180 -1.82 19.50 -6.79
CA ARG A 180 -3.26 19.78 -6.70
C ARG A 180 -3.51 21.25 -6.42
#